data_d4b57b112534a04a9b201416c433bbf5
#
_entry.id   d4b57b112534a04a9b201416c433bbf5
#
_cell.length_a   1.000
_cell.length_b   1.000
_cell.length_c   1.000
_cell.angle_alpha   90.00
_cell.angle_beta   90.00
_cell.angle_gamma   90.00
#
_symmetry.space_group_name_H-M   'P 1'
#
loop_
_entity.id
_entity.type
_entity.pdbx_description
1 polymer ?
#
loop_
_entity_poly.entity_id
_entity_poly.type
_entity_poly.pdbx_seq_one_letter_code
_entity_poly.pdbx_strand_id
1 'polypeptide(L)'
;LTMDATRPITYAMNPHFKRENNVDLSQIKDIQKFVDEADDTEIYDVRERVERICGIGEIVDVISCNYQEQWYPMIHEAMPDKLILGTEIYQFFKGHPEQMQNFTNENPSLVPFAADYVIGGMIWTGIDYLGESMGYPAKGWSGAMIRTNLVKKPGFYLLKSYWNEEPMVHFSVMDYSLEDEGVKEHWDMPIYADHWHFPQFHKTVIPYMIASNCEEVALYLNGKRFFLPRPADCPNRMITGFLPYQPGCVKAVGYKNGEEVCCHVLKTPGPAVRLSFTREEIKAPAERGYEMLLTVRAEDEEGNPYFRESSRVRFQIEGDGEILSVDNGNLMTNEPYQADFIHMYHGCASVRIRLGGSAGRIVVSACAEGMYPGKTVLTVE
;
A
#
# COMPACT_ATOMS: atom_id res chain seq x y z
N LEU A 1 -10.04 35.85 2.03
CA LEU A 1 -10.75 35.80 3.33
C LEU A 1 -12.13 36.49 3.33
N THR A 2 -12.55 37.04 2.20
CA THR A 2 -13.88 37.67 2.09
C THR A 2 -15.02 36.66 1.89
N MET A 3 -14.70 35.38 1.61
CA MET A 3 -15.74 34.37 1.37
C MET A 3 -16.03 33.48 2.59
N ASP A 4 -15.02 33.07 3.35
CA ASP A 4 -15.19 32.27 4.57
C ASP A 4 -14.06 32.57 5.56
N ALA A 5 -14.38 33.19 6.68
CA ALA A 5 -13.44 33.50 7.75
C ALA A 5 -13.50 32.48 8.91
N THR A 6 -14.24 31.38 8.74
CA THR A 6 -14.48 30.41 9.82
C THR A 6 -13.53 29.23 9.79
N ARG A 7 -12.73 29.08 8.72
CA ARG A 7 -11.79 27.95 8.53
C ARG A 7 -10.38 28.47 8.32
N PRO A 8 -9.36 27.75 8.86
CA PRO A 8 -7.97 28.08 8.59
C PRO A 8 -7.66 27.86 7.11
N ILE A 9 -6.78 28.70 6.58
CA ILE A 9 -6.30 28.64 5.20
C ILE A 9 -4.91 28.04 5.18
N THR A 10 -4.68 27.18 4.22
CA THR A 10 -3.37 26.62 3.94
C THR A 10 -3.11 26.52 2.44
N TYR A 11 -1.88 26.21 2.09
CA TYR A 11 -1.42 25.98 0.72
C TYR A 11 -0.41 24.83 0.68
N ALA A 12 -0.66 23.79 -0.10
CA ALA A 12 0.23 22.67 -0.27
C ALA A 12 1.53 23.08 -0.98
N MET A 13 2.64 23.11 -0.24
CA MET A 13 3.94 23.53 -0.75
C MET A 13 4.73 22.32 -1.20
N ASN A 14 4.90 22.17 -2.51
CA ASN A 14 5.76 21.14 -3.07
C ASN A 14 7.23 21.47 -2.91
N PRO A 15 8.12 20.47 -2.81
CA PRO A 15 9.55 20.67 -3.01
C PRO A 15 9.75 21.33 -4.37
N HIS A 16 10.40 22.49 -4.40
CA HIS A 16 10.66 23.15 -5.66
C HIS A 16 11.86 22.50 -6.35
N PHE A 17 11.61 22.02 -7.56
CA PHE A 17 12.69 21.91 -8.52
C PHE A 17 13.22 23.32 -8.77
N LYS A 18 14.50 23.53 -8.60
CA LYS A 18 15.12 24.82 -8.92
C LYS A 18 14.94 25.05 -10.41
N ARG A 19 13.98 25.86 -10.79
CA ARG A 19 13.89 26.36 -12.15
C ARG A 19 14.98 27.41 -12.35
N GLU A 20 16.18 26.97 -12.59
CA GLU A 20 17.13 27.81 -13.26
C GLU A 20 16.76 27.82 -14.73
N ASN A 21 16.32 29.03 -15.17
CA ASN A 21 16.21 29.42 -16.56
C ASN A 21 15.18 28.66 -17.41
N ASN A 22 14.04 29.28 -17.64
CA ASN A 22 13.16 29.11 -18.81
C ASN A 22 13.33 27.80 -19.58
N VAL A 23 13.24 26.67 -18.91
CA VAL A 23 13.23 25.38 -19.62
C VAL A 23 11.94 25.32 -20.40
N ASP A 24 12.06 25.33 -21.71
CA ASP A 24 10.93 25.14 -22.61
C ASP A 24 10.45 23.69 -22.49
N LEU A 25 9.41 23.49 -21.68
CA LEU A 25 8.81 22.17 -21.41
C LEU A 25 8.37 21.47 -22.71
N SER A 26 8.14 22.20 -23.78
CA SER A 26 7.77 21.64 -25.08
C SER A 26 8.93 20.88 -25.77
N GLN A 27 10.16 21.12 -25.34
CA GLN A 27 11.36 20.47 -25.87
C GLN A 27 11.81 19.25 -25.06
N ILE A 28 11.18 19.00 -23.91
CA ILE A 28 11.48 17.86 -23.04
C ILE A 28 10.86 16.62 -23.67
N LYS A 29 11.68 15.74 -24.21
CA LYS A 29 11.23 14.49 -24.85
C LYS A 29 10.84 13.42 -23.83
N ASP A 30 11.37 13.51 -22.64
CA ASP A 30 11.14 12.58 -21.54
C ASP A 30 11.03 13.40 -20.25
N ILE A 31 9.77 13.70 -19.89
CA ILE A 31 9.46 14.49 -18.68
C ILE A 31 9.93 13.76 -17.42
N GLN A 32 9.82 12.43 -17.40
CA GLN A 32 10.20 11.64 -16.24
C GLN A 32 11.71 11.67 -16.01
N LYS A 33 12.47 11.42 -17.07
CA LYS A 33 13.93 11.51 -17.01
C LYS A 33 14.40 12.90 -16.58
N PHE A 34 13.74 13.95 -17.09
CA PHE A 34 14.01 15.33 -16.67
C PHE A 34 13.73 15.57 -15.18
N VAL A 35 12.61 15.04 -14.67
CA VAL A 35 12.27 15.13 -13.24
C VAL A 35 13.27 14.35 -12.41
N ASP A 36 13.65 13.14 -12.82
CA ASP A 36 14.59 12.29 -12.11
C ASP A 36 16.01 12.91 -12.11
N GLU A 37 16.47 13.43 -13.24
CA GLU A 37 17.75 14.13 -13.33
C GLU A 37 17.75 15.47 -12.58
N ALA A 38 16.62 16.17 -12.50
CA ALA A 38 16.49 17.38 -11.70
C ALA A 38 16.52 17.09 -10.20
N ASP A 39 15.93 15.98 -9.76
CA ASP A 39 16.03 15.52 -8.37
C ASP A 39 17.47 15.13 -7.99
N ASP A 40 18.27 14.61 -8.93
CA ASP A 40 19.63 14.12 -8.68
C ASP A 40 20.69 15.21 -8.64
N THR A 41 20.43 16.37 -9.27
CA THR A 41 21.49 17.36 -9.55
C THR A 41 21.52 18.55 -8.60
N GLU A 42 20.55 18.71 -7.71
CA GLU A 42 20.47 19.88 -6.86
C GLU A 42 20.80 19.61 -5.41
N ILE A 43 21.99 20.03 -4.99
CA ILE A 43 22.28 20.34 -3.58
C ILE A 43 21.36 21.50 -3.22
N TYR A 44 20.19 21.17 -2.69
CA TYR A 44 19.26 22.18 -2.21
C TYR A 44 19.89 22.96 -1.06
N ASP A 45 19.97 24.27 -1.19
CA ASP A 45 20.16 25.10 -0.02
C ASP A 45 18.92 24.98 0.86
N VAL A 46 19.03 24.14 1.89
CA VAL A 46 17.97 23.86 2.85
C VAL A 46 17.44 25.17 3.47
N ARG A 47 18.30 26.17 3.67
CA ARG A 47 17.90 27.48 4.20
C ARG A 47 16.97 28.20 3.25
N GLU A 48 17.35 28.29 1.98
CA GLU A 48 16.52 28.97 0.98
C GLU A 48 15.14 28.33 0.89
N ARG A 49 15.08 27.00 1.00
CA ARG A 49 13.82 26.29 0.98
C ARG A 49 12.96 26.60 2.21
N VAL A 50 13.54 26.54 3.39
CA VAL A 50 12.83 26.91 4.63
C VAL A 50 12.39 28.37 4.59
N GLU A 51 13.21 29.29 4.11
CA GLU A 51 12.85 30.71 3.95
C GLU A 51 11.66 30.90 3.01
N ARG A 52 11.60 30.17 1.89
CA ARG A 52 10.44 30.21 0.98
C ARG A 52 9.18 29.67 1.62
N ILE A 53 9.26 28.58 2.37
CA ILE A 53 8.14 28.01 3.11
C ILE A 53 7.64 29.03 4.15
N CYS A 54 8.54 29.63 4.90
CA CYS A 54 8.21 30.64 5.90
C CYS A 54 7.58 31.89 5.25
N GLY A 55 8.09 32.35 4.13
CA GLY A 55 7.51 33.49 3.40
C GLY A 55 6.05 33.26 2.98
N ILE A 56 5.70 32.03 2.57
CA ILE A 56 4.28 31.66 2.33
C ILE A 56 3.56 31.49 3.67
N GLY A 57 4.22 30.94 4.67
CA GLY A 57 3.71 30.77 6.03
C GLY A 57 3.22 32.05 6.68
N GLU A 58 3.74 33.23 6.30
CA GLU A 58 3.29 34.52 6.81
C GLU A 58 1.84 34.86 6.40
N ILE A 59 1.40 34.35 5.25
CA ILE A 59 0.08 34.68 4.68
C ILE A 59 -0.97 33.58 4.84
N VAL A 60 -0.59 32.41 5.34
CA VAL A 60 -1.50 31.29 5.61
C VAL A 60 -1.62 31.03 7.12
N ASP A 61 -2.69 30.40 7.54
CA ASP A 61 -2.92 30.06 8.95
C ASP A 61 -2.13 28.82 9.39
N VAL A 62 -2.03 27.83 8.50
CA VAL A 62 -1.30 26.56 8.71
C VAL A 62 -0.29 26.38 7.58
N ILE A 63 0.93 26.03 7.93
CA ILE A 63 1.96 25.69 6.95
C ILE A 63 1.72 24.24 6.49
N SER A 64 1.51 24.04 5.20
CA SER A 64 1.37 22.70 4.63
C SER A 64 2.47 22.41 3.65
N CYS A 65 3.05 21.22 3.78
CA CYS A 65 4.20 20.80 3.00
C CYS A 65 3.96 19.42 2.37
N ASN A 66 4.41 19.27 1.12
CA ASN A 66 4.50 17.99 0.45
C ASN A 66 5.95 17.50 0.49
N TYR A 67 6.19 16.29 1.04
CA TYR A 67 7.49 15.61 1.03
C TYR A 67 8.66 16.40 1.65
N GLN A 68 8.39 17.09 2.77
CA GLN A 68 9.37 17.96 3.43
C GLN A 68 9.46 17.69 4.94
N GLU A 69 9.13 16.48 5.35
CA GLU A 69 9.05 16.05 6.75
C GLU A 69 10.37 16.28 7.51
N GLN A 70 11.50 16.11 6.81
CA GLN A 70 12.86 16.32 7.37
C GLN A 70 13.13 17.76 7.79
N TRP A 71 12.38 18.73 7.28
CA TRP A 71 12.58 20.16 7.58
C TRP A 71 11.56 20.73 8.55
N TYR A 72 10.59 19.96 9.02
CA TYR A 72 9.59 20.43 9.98
C TYR A 72 10.21 21.07 11.24
N PRO A 73 11.30 20.52 11.85
CA PRO A 73 11.95 21.18 12.97
C PRO A 73 12.48 22.57 12.64
N MET A 74 13.10 22.74 11.47
CA MET A 74 13.65 24.04 11.04
C MET A 74 12.55 25.05 10.73
N ILE A 75 11.45 24.59 10.12
CA ILE A 75 10.27 25.43 9.83
C ILE A 75 9.65 25.89 11.15
N HIS A 76 9.51 24.99 12.11
CA HIS A 76 8.95 25.34 13.43
C HIS A 76 9.88 26.31 14.21
N GLU A 77 11.20 26.11 14.16
CA GLU A 77 12.14 27.04 14.77
C GLU A 77 12.01 28.46 14.19
N ALA A 78 11.81 28.57 12.87
CA ALA A 78 11.64 29.86 12.20
C ALA A 78 10.24 30.47 12.42
N MET A 79 9.20 29.65 12.62
CA MET A 79 7.80 30.08 12.79
C MET A 79 7.11 29.31 13.93
N PRO A 80 7.51 29.55 15.20
CA PRO A 80 7.08 28.72 16.34
C PRO A 80 5.57 28.80 16.64
N ASP A 81 4.90 29.84 16.20
CA ASP A 81 3.46 30.05 16.39
C ASP A 81 2.60 29.36 15.30
N LYS A 82 3.23 28.74 14.31
CA LYS A 82 2.53 28.08 13.21
C LYS A 82 2.48 26.56 13.41
N LEU A 83 1.32 26.00 13.10
CA LEU A 83 1.14 24.54 12.98
C LEU A 83 1.56 24.08 11.60
N ILE A 84 2.04 22.83 11.53
CA ILE A 84 2.48 22.20 10.27
C ILE A 84 1.57 21.03 9.94
N LEU A 85 1.22 20.91 8.65
CA LEU A 85 0.45 19.79 8.08
C LEU A 85 1.20 19.19 6.91
N GLY A 86 1.43 17.88 6.93
CA GLY A 86 1.89 17.16 5.75
C GLY A 86 0.74 16.93 4.78
N THR A 87 0.64 17.74 3.73
CA THR A 87 -0.43 17.60 2.74
C THR A 87 -0.20 16.45 1.78
N GLU A 88 1.06 16.09 1.58
CA GLU A 88 1.49 14.83 0.98
C GLU A 88 2.77 14.37 1.70
N ILE A 89 2.74 13.17 2.27
CA ILE A 89 3.88 12.57 2.93
C ILE A 89 4.22 11.23 2.27
N TYR A 90 5.49 10.84 2.32
CA TYR A 90 5.92 9.54 1.84
C TYR A 90 5.30 8.41 2.66
N GLN A 91 4.81 7.39 1.97
CA GLN A 91 4.40 6.14 2.63
C GLN A 91 5.60 5.33 3.13
N PHE A 92 6.66 5.33 2.34
CA PHE A 92 7.94 4.71 2.63
C PHE A 92 8.99 5.38 1.74
N PHE A 93 10.16 5.64 2.28
CA PHE A 93 11.21 6.31 1.55
C PHE A 93 12.44 5.42 1.45
N LYS A 94 12.78 4.97 0.27
CA LYS A 94 14.02 4.26 -0.02
C LYS A 94 15.19 5.22 -0.23
N GLY A 95 14.86 6.42 -0.63
CA GLY A 95 15.69 7.61 -0.76
C GLY A 95 16.80 7.56 -1.79
N HIS A 96 16.92 8.66 -2.48
CA HIS A 96 18.24 9.06 -2.97
C HIS A 96 19.14 9.32 -1.76
N PRO A 97 20.40 8.88 -1.78
CA PRO A 97 21.35 9.15 -0.68
C PRO A 97 21.43 10.63 -0.32
N GLU A 98 21.23 11.52 -1.28
CA GLU A 98 21.26 12.97 -1.11
C GLU A 98 20.01 13.54 -0.45
N GLN A 99 18.85 12.99 -0.73
CA GLN A 99 17.61 13.34 -0.04
C GLN A 99 17.50 12.69 1.34
N MET A 100 18.15 11.55 1.53
CA MET A 100 18.25 10.86 2.81
C MET A 100 19.22 11.48 3.80
N GLN A 101 20.02 12.46 3.42
CA GLN A 101 21.01 13.09 4.33
C GLN A 101 20.37 13.61 5.62
N ASN A 102 19.06 13.81 5.64
CA ASN A 102 18.31 14.30 6.80
C ASN A 102 17.26 13.31 7.33
N PHE A 103 17.06 12.18 6.68
CA PHE A 103 16.24 11.10 7.21
C PHE A 103 17.12 10.18 8.05
N THR A 104 17.17 10.43 9.32
CA THR A 104 17.80 9.55 10.30
C THR A 104 17.01 8.24 10.37
N ASN A 105 17.23 7.30 9.50
CA ASN A 105 16.69 5.91 9.57
C ASN A 105 15.21 5.77 9.97
N GLU A 106 14.43 6.86 9.91
CA GLU A 106 13.03 6.86 10.30
C GLU A 106 12.12 7.00 9.07
N ASN A 107 11.06 6.21 9.04
CA ASN A 107 10.04 6.33 8.02
C ASN A 107 9.37 7.72 8.14
N PRO A 108 9.33 8.53 7.06
CA PRO A 108 8.75 9.87 7.09
C PRO A 108 7.32 9.91 7.63
N SER A 109 6.55 8.84 7.45
CA SER A 109 5.18 8.73 7.98
C SER A 109 5.10 8.72 9.52
N LEU A 110 6.22 8.57 10.24
CA LEU A 110 6.27 8.67 11.70
C LEU A 110 6.43 10.11 12.18
N VAL A 111 7.01 11.00 11.38
CA VAL A 111 7.30 12.39 11.75
C VAL A 111 6.05 13.17 12.17
N PRO A 112 4.89 13.06 11.47
CA PRO A 112 3.68 13.77 11.85
C PRO A 112 3.16 13.46 13.27
N PHE A 113 3.60 12.35 13.85
CA PHE A 113 3.16 11.92 15.19
C PHE A 113 4.22 12.15 16.27
N ALA A 114 5.38 12.66 15.90
CA ALA A 114 6.51 12.83 16.79
C ALA A 114 6.59 14.24 17.44
N ALA A 115 5.87 15.23 16.90
CA ALA A 115 5.98 16.63 17.32
C ALA A 115 4.60 17.27 17.49
N ASP A 116 4.43 18.00 18.60
CA ASP A 116 3.14 18.64 18.97
C ASP A 116 2.70 19.75 18.01
N TYR A 117 3.62 20.33 17.25
CA TYR A 117 3.34 21.35 16.26
C TYR A 117 2.92 20.78 14.91
N VAL A 118 2.99 19.46 14.71
CA VAL A 118 2.54 18.77 13.49
C VAL A 118 1.16 18.19 13.72
N ILE A 119 0.16 18.75 13.04
CA ILE A 119 -1.25 18.38 13.24
C ILE A 119 -1.71 17.17 12.43
N GLY A 120 -0.84 16.60 11.61
CA GLY A 120 -1.13 15.39 10.84
C GLY A 120 -0.35 15.31 9.54
N GLY A 121 -0.61 14.22 8.81
CA GLY A 121 -0.05 13.98 7.49
C GLY A 121 -0.96 13.11 6.64
N MET A 122 -1.06 13.44 5.36
CA MET A 122 -1.80 12.68 4.36
C MET A 122 -0.83 11.97 3.44
N ILE A 123 -0.90 10.65 3.45
CA ILE A 123 0.04 9.83 2.67
C ILE A 123 -0.31 9.93 1.18
N TRP A 124 0.68 10.22 0.35
CA TRP A 124 0.55 10.08 -1.08
C TRP A 124 1.19 8.75 -1.54
N THR A 125 0.40 7.71 -1.85
CA THR A 125 -1.06 7.77 -1.75
C THR A 125 -1.58 6.49 -1.11
N GLY A 126 -2.82 6.50 -0.64
CA GLY A 126 -3.44 5.36 0.04
C GLY A 126 -3.80 4.22 -0.91
N ILE A 127 -4.34 4.55 -2.09
CA ILE A 127 -4.83 3.57 -3.07
C ILE A 127 -4.20 3.86 -4.43
N ASP A 128 -3.77 2.81 -5.13
CA ASP A 128 -3.33 2.88 -6.52
C ASP A 128 -4.41 3.55 -7.40
N TYR A 129 -4.01 4.31 -8.40
CA TYR A 129 -4.96 5.05 -9.23
C TYR A 129 -4.52 5.13 -10.69
N LEU A 130 -5.47 5.37 -11.57
CA LEU A 130 -5.23 5.58 -13.00
C LEU A 130 -4.66 7.00 -13.24
N GLY A 131 -3.72 7.12 -14.14
CA GLY A 131 -2.99 8.37 -14.41
C GLY A 131 -1.63 8.41 -13.72
N GLU A 132 -0.84 9.44 -14.02
CA GLU A 132 0.54 9.61 -13.53
C GLU A 132 1.43 8.38 -13.73
N SER A 133 1.18 7.65 -14.83
CA SER A 133 1.91 6.43 -15.13
C SER A 133 3.36 6.73 -15.50
N MET A 134 4.25 5.78 -15.20
CA MET A 134 5.66 5.85 -15.58
C MET A 134 5.91 5.49 -17.05
N GLY A 135 4.87 5.33 -17.84
CA GLY A 135 4.89 4.96 -19.24
C GLY A 135 4.27 3.61 -19.52
N TYR A 136 3.94 3.37 -20.81
CA TYR A 136 3.32 2.11 -21.25
C TYR A 136 4.22 0.89 -20.88
N PRO A 137 3.65 -0.23 -20.40
CA PRO A 137 2.22 -0.55 -20.29
C PRO A 137 1.51 -0.08 -19.02
N ALA A 138 2.18 0.58 -18.08
CA ALA A 138 1.55 1.09 -16.89
C ALA A 138 0.50 2.16 -17.23
N LYS A 139 -0.71 2.03 -16.66
CA LYS A 139 -1.83 2.95 -16.86
C LYS A 139 -2.04 3.91 -15.70
N GLY A 140 -1.29 3.74 -14.64
CA GLY A 140 -1.47 4.50 -13.41
C GLY A 140 -0.30 4.38 -12.46
N TRP A 141 -0.49 4.96 -11.29
CA TRP A 141 0.43 4.94 -10.18
C TRP A 141 0.16 3.72 -9.30
N SER A 142 1.12 2.80 -9.21
CA SER A 142 1.04 1.56 -8.42
C SER A 142 1.86 1.60 -7.12
N GLY A 143 2.41 2.75 -6.75
CA GLY A 143 3.21 2.94 -5.54
C GLY A 143 2.42 3.09 -4.24
N ALA A 144 1.08 2.94 -4.25
CA ALA A 144 0.27 3.06 -3.05
C ALA A 144 0.28 1.80 -2.17
N MET A 145 -0.34 1.89 -0.99
CA MET A 145 -0.43 0.80 -0.03
C MET A 145 -1.54 -0.21 -0.32
N ILE A 146 -2.50 0.18 -1.12
CA ILE A 146 -3.71 -0.60 -1.44
C ILE A 146 -3.89 -0.56 -2.95
N ARG A 147 -4.15 -1.71 -3.56
CA ARG A 147 -4.42 -1.81 -5.01
C ARG A 147 -5.76 -1.18 -5.38
N THR A 148 -5.99 -0.91 -6.66
CA THR A 148 -7.28 -0.39 -7.18
C THR A 148 -8.47 -1.26 -6.79
N ASN A 149 -8.27 -2.57 -6.68
CA ASN A 149 -9.28 -3.54 -6.23
C ASN A 149 -9.34 -3.71 -4.70
N LEU A 150 -8.79 -2.78 -3.94
CA LEU A 150 -8.73 -2.72 -2.47
C LEU A 150 -7.98 -3.87 -1.79
N VAL A 151 -7.21 -4.66 -2.53
CA VAL A 151 -6.27 -5.63 -1.94
C VAL A 151 -5.10 -4.88 -1.31
N LYS A 152 -4.85 -5.14 -0.04
CA LYS A 152 -3.80 -4.50 0.74
C LYS A 152 -2.43 -5.05 0.36
N LYS A 153 -1.45 -4.18 0.22
CA LYS A 153 -0.03 -4.53 0.04
C LYS A 153 0.67 -4.58 1.41
N PRO A 154 1.84 -5.20 1.52
CA PRO A 154 2.60 -5.25 2.78
C PRO A 154 2.86 -3.90 3.42
N GLY A 155 3.07 -2.82 2.64
CA GLY A 155 3.21 -1.45 3.13
C GLY A 155 2.04 -0.94 3.97
N PHE A 156 0.82 -1.36 3.64
CA PHE A 156 -0.36 -1.07 4.46
C PHE A 156 -0.21 -1.57 5.90
N TYR A 157 0.33 -2.76 6.09
CA TYR A 157 0.47 -3.34 7.42
C TYR A 157 1.62 -2.70 8.21
N LEU A 158 2.67 -2.21 7.52
CA LEU A 158 3.71 -1.42 8.16
C LEU A 158 3.11 -0.14 8.75
N LEU A 159 2.37 0.63 7.95
CA LEU A 159 1.74 1.86 8.43
C LEU A 159 0.66 1.58 9.48
N LYS A 160 -0.13 0.50 9.29
CA LYS A 160 -1.07 0.08 10.31
C LYS A 160 -0.38 -0.19 11.65
N SER A 161 0.82 -0.75 11.68
CA SER A 161 1.57 -1.02 12.91
C SER A 161 1.95 0.23 13.69
N TYR A 162 2.01 1.40 13.03
CA TYR A 162 2.32 2.66 13.69
C TYR A 162 1.12 3.29 14.40
N TRP A 163 -0.08 3.11 13.85
CA TRP A 163 -1.27 3.87 14.23
C TRP A 163 -2.38 3.05 14.87
N ASN A 164 -2.30 1.72 14.76
CA ASN A 164 -3.31 0.83 15.31
C ASN A 164 -3.02 0.53 16.79
N GLU A 165 -4.04 0.62 17.64
CA GLU A 165 -3.95 0.26 19.06
C GLU A 165 -4.08 -1.24 19.30
N GLU A 166 -4.87 -1.90 18.45
CA GLU A 166 -5.03 -3.36 18.52
C GLU A 166 -3.72 -4.08 18.19
N PRO A 167 -3.33 -5.10 18.97
CA PRO A 167 -2.12 -5.85 18.71
C PRO A 167 -2.10 -6.44 17.31
N MET A 168 -0.98 -6.24 16.60
CA MET A 168 -0.80 -6.83 15.29
C MET A 168 0.65 -7.25 15.04
N VAL A 169 0.78 -8.29 14.24
CA VAL A 169 2.03 -8.71 13.61
C VAL A 169 1.74 -9.13 12.17
N HIS A 170 2.56 -8.70 11.23
CA HIS A 170 2.44 -9.07 9.83
C HIS A 170 3.81 -9.42 9.26
N PHE A 171 3.94 -10.60 8.67
CA PHE A 171 5.15 -11.11 8.05
C PHE A 171 5.00 -11.09 6.54
N SER A 172 5.96 -10.53 5.84
CA SER A 172 6.02 -10.47 4.38
C SER A 172 7.41 -10.84 3.90
N VAL A 173 7.51 -11.30 2.67
CA VAL A 173 8.78 -11.69 2.05
C VAL A 173 9.09 -10.80 0.85
N MET A 174 10.37 -10.54 0.61
CA MET A 174 10.81 -9.88 -0.62
C MET A 174 10.93 -10.94 -1.72
N ASP A 175 10.14 -10.78 -2.77
CA ASP A 175 10.13 -11.69 -3.91
C ASP A 175 10.62 -10.99 -5.18
N TYR A 176 11.89 -11.12 -5.48
CA TYR A 176 12.52 -10.55 -6.67
C TYR A 176 12.06 -11.15 -8.01
N SER A 177 11.20 -12.18 -7.98
CA SER A 177 10.58 -12.74 -9.18
C SER A 177 9.28 -12.05 -9.57
N LEU A 178 8.78 -11.14 -8.74
CA LEU A 178 7.62 -10.31 -9.08
C LEU A 178 8.03 -9.25 -10.10
N GLU A 179 7.14 -8.99 -11.04
CA GLU A 179 7.35 -7.96 -12.05
C GLU A 179 7.40 -6.58 -11.41
N ASP A 180 8.22 -5.72 -11.99
CA ASP A 180 8.20 -4.28 -11.71
C ASP A 180 6.82 -3.72 -12.11
N GLU A 181 6.15 -3.08 -11.17
CA GLU A 181 4.85 -2.46 -11.39
C GLU A 181 4.96 -1.06 -12.01
N GLY A 182 6.16 -0.65 -12.45
CA GLY A 182 6.40 0.63 -13.11
C GLY A 182 6.35 1.83 -12.16
N VAL A 183 6.80 1.66 -10.92
CA VAL A 183 6.87 2.73 -9.92
C VAL A 183 8.28 3.26 -9.78
N LYS A 184 8.43 4.53 -9.46
CA LYS A 184 9.71 5.12 -9.09
C LYS A 184 10.29 4.45 -7.84
N GLU A 185 11.54 3.99 -7.92
CA GLU A 185 12.19 3.26 -6.84
C GLU A 185 12.20 4.00 -5.48
N HIS A 186 12.30 5.31 -5.48
CA HIS A 186 12.39 6.10 -4.24
C HIS A 186 11.04 6.46 -3.61
N TRP A 187 9.93 6.20 -4.30
CA TRP A 187 8.58 6.47 -3.79
C TRP A 187 7.89 5.24 -3.22
N ASP A 188 8.42 4.06 -3.52
CA ASP A 188 7.76 2.80 -3.24
C ASP A 188 8.50 1.97 -2.19
N MET A 189 7.76 1.12 -1.52
CA MET A 189 8.36 0.06 -0.72
C MET A 189 9.07 -0.96 -1.61
N PRO A 190 10.11 -1.64 -1.10
CA PRO A 190 10.61 -2.85 -1.74
C PRO A 190 9.47 -3.83 -2.04
N ILE A 191 9.61 -4.63 -3.08
CA ILE A 191 8.58 -5.57 -3.54
C ILE A 191 8.41 -6.68 -2.51
N TYR A 192 7.64 -6.42 -1.48
CA TYR A 192 7.21 -7.39 -0.49
C TYR A 192 5.90 -8.06 -0.91
N ALA A 193 5.75 -9.34 -0.55
CA ALA A 193 4.57 -10.13 -0.86
C ALA A 193 4.18 -11.02 0.33
N ASP A 194 2.89 -11.36 0.37
CA ASP A 194 2.28 -12.14 1.45
C ASP A 194 2.14 -13.61 1.01
N HIS A 195 3.27 -14.28 0.79
CA HIS A 195 3.30 -15.70 0.48
C HIS A 195 4.58 -16.38 1.03
N TRP A 196 4.54 -17.70 1.13
CA TRP A 196 5.69 -18.54 1.43
C TRP A 196 5.78 -19.66 0.40
N HIS A 197 5.91 -19.27 -0.90
CA HIS A 197 5.94 -20.20 -2.02
C HIS A 197 7.00 -19.81 -3.05
N PHE A 198 8.14 -20.49 -3.00
CA PHE A 198 9.29 -20.26 -3.88
C PHE A 198 9.76 -21.58 -4.52
N PRO A 199 8.95 -22.19 -5.43
CA PRO A 199 9.24 -23.50 -6.00
C PRO A 199 10.54 -23.54 -6.81
N GLN A 200 10.98 -22.38 -7.32
CA GLN A 200 12.22 -22.23 -8.10
C GLN A 200 13.46 -22.08 -7.22
N PHE A 201 13.32 -21.86 -5.91
CA PHE A 201 14.44 -21.62 -5.01
C PHE A 201 14.65 -22.81 -4.08
N HIS A 202 15.80 -23.47 -4.21
CA HIS A 202 16.24 -24.52 -3.30
C HIS A 202 17.48 -24.05 -2.55
N LYS A 203 17.50 -24.22 -1.24
CA LYS A 203 18.64 -23.89 -0.36
C LYS A 203 19.10 -22.42 -0.47
N THR A 204 18.16 -21.52 -0.66
CA THR A 204 18.42 -20.07 -0.66
C THR A 204 17.84 -19.43 0.58
N VAL A 205 18.18 -18.18 0.80
CA VAL A 205 17.61 -17.35 1.86
C VAL A 205 16.66 -16.32 1.24
N ILE A 206 15.54 -16.13 1.90
CA ILE A 206 14.51 -15.16 1.49
C ILE A 206 14.56 -13.97 2.43
N PRO A 207 14.73 -12.75 1.93
CA PRO A 207 14.61 -11.56 2.73
C PRO A 207 13.16 -11.40 3.21
N TYR A 208 12.98 -10.96 4.44
CA TYR A 208 11.65 -10.72 5.00
C TYR A 208 11.57 -9.40 5.74
N MET A 209 10.33 -8.94 5.92
CA MET A 209 9.93 -7.84 6.78
C MET A 209 8.85 -8.32 7.75
N ILE A 210 8.92 -7.89 9.01
CA ILE A 210 7.84 -8.02 9.97
C ILE A 210 7.46 -6.62 10.46
N ALA A 211 6.20 -6.27 10.30
CA ALA A 211 5.58 -5.09 10.87
C ALA A 211 4.81 -5.48 12.12
N SER A 212 5.01 -4.77 13.24
CA SER A 212 4.33 -5.08 14.49
C SER A 212 4.28 -3.87 15.43
N ASN A 213 3.18 -3.75 16.18
CA ASN A 213 3.03 -2.85 17.33
C ASN A 213 3.14 -3.58 18.67
N CYS A 214 3.59 -4.83 18.66
CA CYS A 214 3.83 -5.61 19.86
C CYS A 214 5.19 -5.27 20.49
N GLU A 215 5.36 -5.61 21.79
CA GLU A 215 6.61 -5.39 22.51
C GLU A 215 7.72 -6.32 22.02
N GLU A 216 7.35 -7.58 21.76
CA GLU A 216 8.24 -8.61 21.26
C GLU A 216 7.59 -9.38 20.12
N VAL A 217 8.42 -9.94 19.24
CA VAL A 217 7.98 -10.81 18.15
C VAL A 217 8.85 -12.07 18.13
N ALA A 218 8.24 -13.23 17.96
CA ALA A 218 8.92 -14.48 17.66
C ALA A 218 8.56 -14.97 16.27
N LEU A 219 9.56 -15.49 15.55
CA LEU A 219 9.39 -16.06 14.23
C LEU A 219 9.64 -17.57 14.30
N TYR A 220 8.79 -18.34 13.64
CA TYR A 220 8.91 -19.79 13.54
C TYR A 220 8.87 -20.23 12.09
N LEU A 221 9.79 -21.11 11.70
CA LEU A 221 9.77 -21.84 10.43
C LEU A 221 9.66 -23.33 10.74
N ASN A 222 8.55 -23.95 10.34
CA ASN A 222 8.28 -25.36 10.59
C ASN A 222 8.47 -25.75 12.07
N GLY A 223 8.02 -24.87 12.99
CA GLY A 223 8.14 -25.05 14.43
C GLY A 223 9.50 -24.65 15.04
N LYS A 224 10.52 -24.44 14.24
CA LYS A 224 11.82 -23.96 14.73
C LYS A 224 11.78 -22.45 14.97
N ARG A 225 12.06 -22.02 16.21
CA ARG A 225 12.09 -20.62 16.61
C ARG A 225 13.36 -19.92 16.13
N PHE A 226 13.20 -18.70 15.64
CA PHE A 226 14.27 -17.74 15.36
C PHE A 226 14.17 -16.56 16.33
N PHE A 227 15.33 -16.12 16.82
CA PHE A 227 15.39 -14.96 17.69
C PHE A 227 15.38 -13.69 16.84
N LEU A 228 14.58 -12.71 17.27
CA LEU A 228 14.42 -11.43 16.61
C LEU A 228 14.74 -10.29 17.60
N PRO A 229 15.18 -9.12 17.12
CA PRO A 229 15.18 -7.91 17.92
C PRO A 229 13.75 -7.49 18.25
N ARG A 230 13.57 -6.64 19.25
CA ARG A 230 12.26 -6.04 19.50
C ARG A 230 11.94 -5.02 18.40
N PRO A 231 10.67 -4.84 18.01
CA PRO A 231 10.29 -3.83 17.02
C PRO A 231 10.81 -2.43 17.38
N ALA A 232 10.75 -2.05 18.65
CA ALA A 232 11.21 -0.75 19.13
C ALA A 232 12.73 -0.51 18.96
N ASP A 233 13.52 -1.56 18.86
CA ASP A 233 14.97 -1.49 18.68
C ASP A 233 15.38 -1.50 17.18
N CYS A 234 14.39 -1.61 16.27
CA CYS A 234 14.63 -1.65 14.83
C CYS A 234 14.37 -0.28 14.18
N PRO A 235 15.13 0.09 13.12
CA PRO A 235 14.79 1.23 12.29
C PRO A 235 13.35 1.12 11.78
N ASN A 236 12.59 2.20 11.83
CA ASN A 236 11.19 2.25 11.43
C ASN A 236 10.29 1.24 12.14
N ARG A 237 10.68 0.70 13.28
CA ARG A 237 10.02 -0.43 13.96
C ARG A 237 9.81 -1.65 13.06
N MET A 238 10.59 -1.75 12.01
CA MET A 238 10.50 -2.78 10.98
C MET A 238 11.58 -3.83 11.21
N ILE A 239 11.19 -5.03 11.62
CA ILE A 239 12.13 -6.15 11.76
C ILE A 239 12.41 -6.70 10.36
N THR A 240 13.65 -6.63 9.92
CA THR A 240 14.09 -7.21 8.65
C THR A 240 15.14 -8.29 8.88
N GLY A 241 15.24 -9.24 7.97
CA GLY A 241 16.21 -10.31 8.05
C GLY A 241 16.12 -11.27 6.88
N PHE A 242 16.81 -12.40 7.03
CA PHE A 242 16.85 -13.45 6.03
C PHE A 242 16.41 -14.79 6.66
N LEU A 243 15.53 -15.50 5.99
CA LEU A 243 15.05 -16.80 6.43
C LEU A 243 15.40 -17.88 5.39
N PRO A 244 16.05 -18.99 5.78
CA PRO A 244 16.31 -20.10 4.85
C PRO A 244 14.99 -20.63 4.31
N TYR A 245 14.89 -20.74 2.98
CA TYR A 245 13.67 -21.27 2.38
C TYR A 245 13.55 -22.78 2.61
N GLN A 246 12.45 -23.14 3.24
CA GLN A 246 11.97 -24.51 3.39
C GLN A 246 10.45 -24.46 3.21
N PRO A 247 9.88 -25.31 2.32
CA PRO A 247 8.42 -25.44 2.24
C PRO A 247 7.83 -25.78 3.60
N GLY A 248 6.61 -25.30 3.84
CA GLY A 248 5.88 -25.53 5.09
C GLY A 248 5.27 -24.25 5.66
N CYS A 249 5.43 -24.00 6.95
CA CYS A 249 4.76 -22.95 7.68
C CYS A 249 5.74 -21.95 8.29
N VAL A 250 5.54 -20.68 7.98
CA VAL A 250 6.14 -19.54 8.69
C VAL A 250 5.07 -18.92 9.59
N LYS A 251 5.35 -18.79 10.89
CA LYS A 251 4.47 -18.13 11.86
C LYS A 251 5.24 -17.02 12.58
N ALA A 252 4.75 -15.80 12.49
CA ALA A 252 5.17 -14.68 13.32
C ALA A 252 4.16 -14.51 14.46
N VAL A 253 4.65 -14.35 15.69
CA VAL A 253 3.83 -14.23 16.91
C VAL A 253 4.20 -12.96 17.64
N GLY A 254 3.20 -12.12 17.93
CA GLY A 254 3.36 -10.90 18.69
C GLY A 254 3.03 -11.10 20.17
N TYR A 255 3.84 -10.51 21.04
CA TYR A 255 3.68 -10.58 22.50
C TYR A 255 3.52 -9.19 23.10
N LYS A 256 2.64 -9.07 24.11
CA LYS A 256 2.54 -7.94 25.03
C LYS A 256 2.51 -8.45 26.46
N ASN A 257 3.28 -7.86 27.35
CA ASN A 257 3.43 -8.32 28.75
C ASN A 257 3.79 -9.81 28.90
N GLY A 258 4.54 -10.36 27.93
CA GLY A 258 4.94 -11.76 27.89
C GLY A 258 3.86 -12.74 27.42
N GLU A 259 2.67 -12.27 27.06
CA GLU A 259 1.57 -13.10 26.55
C GLU A 259 1.45 -13.00 25.02
N GLU A 260 1.12 -14.13 24.35
CA GLU A 260 0.81 -14.15 22.92
C GLU A 260 -0.51 -13.43 22.69
N VAL A 261 -0.51 -12.34 21.90
CA VAL A 261 -1.69 -11.51 21.64
C VAL A 261 -2.16 -11.54 20.20
N CYS A 262 -1.28 -11.89 19.28
CA CYS A 262 -1.62 -12.00 17.85
C CYS A 262 -0.62 -12.87 17.12
N CYS A 263 -1.00 -13.37 15.95
CA CYS A 263 -0.08 -14.05 15.05
C CYS A 263 -0.43 -13.83 13.59
N HIS A 264 0.57 -14.01 12.72
CA HIS A 264 0.41 -14.07 11.27
C HIS A 264 1.08 -15.33 10.75
N VAL A 265 0.39 -16.06 9.85
CA VAL A 265 0.85 -17.34 9.34
C VAL A 265 0.82 -17.34 7.83
N LEU A 266 1.93 -17.72 7.22
CA LEU A 266 2.02 -18.03 5.80
C LEU A 266 2.42 -19.50 5.64
N LYS A 267 1.74 -20.20 4.74
CA LYS A 267 2.07 -21.58 4.39
C LYS A 267 2.46 -21.72 2.93
N THR A 268 3.33 -22.66 2.64
CA THR A 268 3.54 -23.08 1.26
C THR A 268 2.30 -23.83 0.79
N PRO A 269 1.56 -23.28 -0.20
CA PRO A 269 0.35 -23.94 -0.69
C PRO A 269 0.67 -25.13 -1.57
N GLY A 270 -0.27 -26.07 -1.64
CA GLY A 270 -0.40 -27.02 -2.72
C GLY A 270 -0.84 -26.36 -4.03
N PRO A 271 -1.12 -27.12 -5.09
CA PRO A 271 -1.71 -26.59 -6.32
C PRO A 271 -3.05 -25.86 -6.04
N ALA A 272 -3.31 -24.78 -6.77
CA ALA A 272 -4.61 -24.11 -6.70
C ALA A 272 -5.69 -25.04 -7.25
N VAL A 273 -6.74 -25.28 -6.47
CA VAL A 273 -7.83 -26.21 -6.84
C VAL A 273 -9.20 -25.56 -6.74
N ARG A 274 -9.32 -24.43 -6.06
CA ARG A 274 -10.61 -23.74 -5.90
C ARG A 274 -10.49 -22.24 -5.86
N LEU A 275 -11.62 -21.59 -6.15
CA LEU A 275 -11.83 -20.17 -5.93
C LEU A 275 -12.66 -19.95 -4.67
N SER A 276 -12.25 -18.99 -3.83
CA SER A 276 -12.97 -18.62 -2.61
C SER A 276 -13.16 -17.11 -2.53
N PHE A 277 -14.39 -16.67 -2.29
CA PHE A 277 -14.63 -15.27 -1.97
C PHE A 277 -14.13 -14.97 -0.54
N THR A 278 -13.66 -13.75 -0.31
CA THR A 278 -13.19 -13.30 1.02
C THR A 278 -14.29 -13.34 2.08
N ARG A 279 -15.56 -13.38 1.66
CA ARG A 279 -16.75 -13.59 2.49
C ARG A 279 -17.72 -14.49 1.75
N GLU A 280 -18.19 -15.52 2.39
CA GLU A 280 -19.17 -16.47 1.82
C GLU A 280 -20.61 -15.94 1.93
N GLU A 281 -20.90 -15.20 2.98
CA GLU A 281 -22.21 -14.57 3.22
C GLU A 281 -22.03 -13.09 3.55
N ILE A 282 -22.89 -12.25 2.98
CA ILE A 282 -22.84 -10.80 3.14
C ILE A 282 -24.27 -10.27 3.30
N LYS A 283 -24.48 -9.40 4.30
CA LYS A 283 -25.68 -8.59 4.42
C LYS A 283 -25.49 -7.28 3.66
N ALA A 284 -26.50 -6.90 2.90
CA ALA A 284 -26.50 -5.68 2.11
C ALA A 284 -27.83 -4.94 2.24
N PRO A 285 -27.85 -3.59 2.17
CA PRO A 285 -29.10 -2.84 2.24
C PRO A 285 -29.92 -3.03 0.95
N ALA A 286 -31.25 -3.03 1.09
CA ALA A 286 -32.19 -3.02 -0.03
C ALA A 286 -32.29 -1.60 -0.63
N GLU A 287 -31.17 -1.12 -1.14
CA GLU A 287 -31.01 0.20 -1.73
C GLU A 287 -30.67 0.07 -3.22
N ARG A 288 -31.51 0.67 -4.07
CA ARG A 288 -31.25 0.68 -5.52
C ARG A 288 -30.00 1.48 -5.84
N GLY A 289 -29.08 0.84 -6.54
CA GLY A 289 -27.81 1.47 -6.92
C GLY A 289 -26.70 1.29 -5.90
N TYR A 290 -26.93 0.58 -4.78
CA TYR A 290 -25.88 0.23 -3.84
C TYR A 290 -24.81 -0.63 -4.53
N GLU A 291 -23.55 -0.25 -4.38
CA GLU A 291 -22.44 -0.92 -5.07
C GLU A 291 -21.52 -1.63 -4.07
N MET A 292 -21.01 -2.76 -4.48
CA MET A 292 -20.08 -3.58 -3.68
C MET A 292 -18.93 -4.08 -4.54
N LEU A 293 -17.75 -4.14 -3.93
CA LEU A 293 -16.60 -4.84 -4.49
C LEU A 293 -16.42 -6.17 -3.76
N LEU A 294 -16.37 -7.25 -4.54
CA LEU A 294 -16.21 -8.61 -4.05
C LEU A 294 -14.91 -9.18 -4.61
N THR A 295 -14.07 -9.73 -3.75
CA THR A 295 -12.77 -10.28 -4.14
C THR A 295 -12.77 -11.79 -3.97
N VAL A 296 -12.29 -12.48 -5.01
CA VAL A 296 -12.05 -13.91 -5.03
C VAL A 296 -10.56 -14.22 -5.00
N ARG A 297 -10.18 -15.33 -4.37
CA ARG A 297 -8.80 -15.84 -4.31
C ARG A 297 -8.73 -17.28 -4.80
N ALA A 298 -7.60 -17.62 -5.38
CA ALA A 298 -7.24 -19.00 -5.63
C ALA A 298 -6.66 -19.63 -4.37
N GLU A 299 -7.09 -20.85 -4.06
CA GLU A 299 -6.67 -21.59 -2.87
C GLU A 299 -6.39 -23.05 -3.21
N ASP A 300 -5.52 -23.68 -2.39
CA ASP A 300 -5.31 -25.12 -2.41
C ASP A 300 -6.44 -25.89 -1.68
N GLU A 301 -6.30 -27.22 -1.56
CA GLU A 301 -7.27 -28.07 -0.85
C GLU A 301 -7.44 -27.70 0.63
N GLU A 302 -6.40 -27.18 1.27
CA GLU A 302 -6.42 -26.79 2.68
C GLU A 302 -6.91 -25.37 2.92
N GLY A 303 -7.17 -24.59 1.85
CA GLY A 303 -7.57 -23.18 1.91
C GLY A 303 -6.41 -22.20 2.04
N ASN A 304 -5.18 -22.65 1.74
CA ASN A 304 -4.06 -21.72 1.70
C ASN A 304 -4.07 -20.93 0.39
N PRO A 305 -3.92 -19.59 0.43
CA PRO A 305 -3.90 -18.77 -0.77
C PRO A 305 -2.75 -19.14 -1.71
N TYR A 306 -3.06 -19.27 -3.00
CA TYR A 306 -2.06 -19.52 -4.03
C TYR A 306 -1.72 -18.21 -4.76
N PHE A 307 -0.74 -17.50 -4.26
CA PHE A 307 -0.37 -16.15 -4.71
C PHE A 307 0.02 -16.07 -6.20
N ARG A 308 0.58 -17.15 -6.78
CA ARG A 308 1.10 -17.14 -8.16
C ARG A 308 0.05 -17.52 -9.21
N GLU A 309 -1.23 -17.63 -8.83
CA GLU A 309 -2.28 -17.95 -9.78
C GLU A 309 -2.60 -16.75 -10.68
N SER A 310 -2.68 -17.01 -11.99
CA SER A 310 -2.95 -16.01 -13.01
C SER A 310 -4.05 -16.43 -14.00
N SER A 311 -4.76 -17.52 -13.74
CA SER A 311 -5.86 -17.99 -14.61
C SER A 311 -6.95 -16.94 -14.76
N ARG A 312 -7.63 -16.98 -15.90
CA ARG A 312 -8.79 -16.10 -16.17
C ARG A 312 -9.98 -16.54 -15.34
N VAL A 313 -10.53 -15.62 -14.56
CA VAL A 313 -11.75 -15.78 -13.78
C VAL A 313 -12.90 -15.12 -14.51
N ARG A 314 -14.04 -15.83 -14.60
CA ARG A 314 -15.32 -15.29 -15.06
C ARG A 314 -16.28 -15.19 -13.89
N PHE A 315 -16.95 -14.06 -13.77
CA PHE A 315 -17.96 -13.79 -12.75
C PHE A 315 -19.37 -13.90 -13.33
N GLN A 316 -20.30 -14.33 -12.50
CA GLN A 316 -21.74 -14.39 -12.82
C GLN A 316 -22.53 -13.92 -11.61
N ILE A 317 -23.68 -13.30 -11.85
CA ILE A 317 -24.61 -12.85 -10.83
C ILE A 317 -26.00 -13.39 -11.08
N GLU A 318 -26.65 -13.90 -10.05
CA GLU A 318 -28.04 -14.38 -10.06
C GLU A 318 -28.82 -13.58 -9.03
N GLY A 319 -30.00 -13.06 -9.41
CA GLY A 319 -30.85 -12.20 -8.57
C GLY A 319 -30.88 -10.76 -9.05
N ASP A 320 -31.41 -9.86 -8.21
CA ASP A 320 -31.61 -8.44 -8.56
C ASP A 320 -30.32 -7.62 -8.42
N GLY A 321 -29.42 -7.77 -9.41
CA GLY A 321 -28.15 -7.05 -9.48
C GLY A 321 -27.47 -7.19 -10.84
N GLU A 322 -26.46 -6.38 -11.06
CA GLU A 322 -25.66 -6.38 -12.29
C GLU A 322 -24.16 -6.29 -12.00
N ILE A 323 -23.33 -6.85 -12.88
CA ILE A 323 -21.87 -6.66 -12.87
C ILE A 323 -21.55 -5.34 -13.56
N LEU A 324 -20.83 -4.46 -12.87
CA LEU A 324 -20.39 -3.18 -13.41
C LEU A 324 -19.00 -3.26 -14.03
N SER A 325 -18.09 -3.90 -13.33
CA SER A 325 -16.69 -3.98 -13.73
C SER A 325 -15.96 -5.11 -13.01
N VAL A 326 -14.81 -5.44 -13.54
CA VAL A 326 -13.82 -6.35 -12.93
C VAL A 326 -12.50 -5.64 -12.76
N ASP A 327 -11.71 -6.04 -11.75
CA ASP A 327 -10.40 -5.50 -11.48
C ASP A 327 -9.52 -6.57 -10.81
N ASN A 328 -8.24 -6.62 -11.15
CA ASN A 328 -7.26 -7.49 -10.49
C ASN A 328 -6.18 -6.72 -9.74
N GLY A 329 -6.23 -5.38 -9.77
CA GLY A 329 -5.25 -4.52 -9.12
C GLY A 329 -3.92 -4.40 -9.89
N ASN A 330 -3.82 -4.93 -11.11
CA ASN A 330 -2.65 -4.81 -11.97
C ASN A 330 -2.81 -3.64 -12.94
N LEU A 331 -2.13 -2.54 -12.70
CA LEU A 331 -2.16 -1.37 -13.58
C LEU A 331 -1.40 -1.58 -14.90
N MET A 332 -0.69 -2.70 -15.07
CA MET A 332 -0.02 -3.09 -16.32
C MET A 332 -0.93 -3.89 -17.26
N THR A 333 -2.11 -4.34 -16.81
CA THR A 333 -3.01 -5.13 -17.64
C THR A 333 -3.66 -4.29 -18.75
N ASN A 334 -3.84 -4.89 -19.93
CA ASN A 334 -4.60 -4.29 -21.04
C ASN A 334 -6.05 -4.85 -21.14
N GLU A 335 -6.48 -5.65 -20.17
CA GLU A 335 -7.83 -6.19 -20.15
C GLU A 335 -8.87 -5.10 -19.86
N PRO A 336 -10.07 -5.22 -20.46
CA PRO A 336 -11.15 -4.27 -20.21
C PRO A 336 -11.70 -4.43 -18.80
N TYR A 337 -11.87 -3.32 -18.09
CA TYR A 337 -12.53 -3.31 -16.79
C TYR A 337 -14.05 -3.54 -16.90
N GLN A 338 -14.69 -3.05 -17.97
CA GLN A 338 -16.12 -3.27 -18.24
C GLN A 338 -16.33 -4.63 -18.89
N ALA A 339 -16.16 -5.68 -18.10
CA ALA A 339 -16.28 -7.08 -18.50
C ALA A 339 -16.83 -7.91 -17.34
N ASP A 340 -17.11 -9.18 -17.61
CA ASP A 340 -17.48 -10.19 -16.61
C ASP A 340 -16.31 -11.15 -16.32
N PHE A 341 -15.12 -10.91 -16.88
CA PHE A 341 -13.93 -11.74 -16.69
C PHE A 341 -12.66 -10.89 -16.62
N ILE A 342 -11.66 -11.40 -15.92
CA ILE A 342 -10.31 -10.85 -15.86
C ILE A 342 -9.32 -11.94 -15.44
N HIS A 343 -8.04 -11.84 -15.81
CA HIS A 343 -7.01 -12.73 -15.26
C HIS A 343 -6.72 -12.36 -13.81
N MET A 344 -6.44 -13.36 -13.00
CA MET A 344 -5.98 -13.14 -11.62
C MET A 344 -4.61 -12.47 -11.61
N TYR A 345 -4.38 -11.65 -10.61
CA TYR A 345 -3.09 -11.04 -10.31
C TYR A 345 -2.77 -11.26 -8.85
N HIS A 346 -1.62 -11.84 -8.58
CA HIS A 346 -1.24 -12.30 -7.25
C HIS A 346 -2.31 -13.19 -6.59
N GLY A 347 -2.87 -14.10 -7.40
CA GLY A 347 -3.89 -15.04 -6.94
C GLY A 347 -5.25 -14.43 -6.63
N CYS A 348 -5.51 -13.19 -7.03
CA CYS A 348 -6.75 -12.47 -6.74
C CYS A 348 -7.39 -11.89 -7.99
N ALA A 349 -8.72 -11.79 -7.98
CA ALA A 349 -9.51 -10.98 -8.90
C ALA A 349 -10.73 -10.42 -8.16
N SER A 350 -11.26 -9.30 -8.63
CA SER A 350 -12.40 -8.64 -7.98
C SER A 350 -13.47 -8.31 -9.01
N VAL A 351 -14.72 -8.28 -8.55
CA VAL A 351 -15.89 -7.86 -9.33
C VAL A 351 -16.64 -6.78 -8.57
N ARG A 352 -16.99 -5.70 -9.24
CA ARG A 352 -17.87 -4.65 -8.73
C ARG A 352 -19.27 -4.90 -9.24
N ILE A 353 -20.21 -5.01 -8.32
CA ILE A 353 -21.62 -5.24 -8.61
C ILE A 353 -22.47 -4.07 -8.13
N ARG A 354 -23.65 -3.90 -8.74
CA ARG A 354 -24.69 -2.95 -8.32
C ARG A 354 -25.97 -3.70 -8.02
N LEU A 355 -26.63 -3.35 -6.90
CA LEU A 355 -27.90 -3.94 -6.50
C LEU A 355 -29.08 -3.20 -7.15
N GLY A 356 -30.13 -3.96 -7.56
CA GLY A 356 -31.36 -3.41 -8.11
C GLY A 356 -32.29 -2.78 -7.07
N GLY A 357 -32.11 -3.12 -5.78
CA GLY A 357 -32.85 -2.57 -4.64
C GLY A 357 -33.98 -3.44 -4.12
N SER A 358 -34.24 -4.59 -4.70
CA SER A 358 -35.22 -5.53 -4.17
C SER A 358 -34.65 -6.36 -3.04
N ALA A 359 -35.38 -6.48 -1.92
CA ALA A 359 -35.02 -7.43 -0.87
C ALA A 359 -35.03 -8.86 -1.40
N GLY A 360 -34.07 -9.68 -0.94
CA GLY A 360 -33.95 -11.04 -1.40
C GLY A 360 -32.53 -11.58 -1.36
N ARG A 361 -32.31 -12.64 -2.14
CA ARG A 361 -31.02 -13.32 -2.21
C ARG A 361 -30.37 -13.06 -3.57
N ILE A 362 -29.12 -12.63 -3.56
CA ILE A 362 -28.28 -12.52 -4.74
C ILE A 362 -27.10 -13.48 -4.56
N VAL A 363 -26.77 -14.21 -5.61
CA VAL A 363 -25.61 -15.12 -5.63
C VAL A 363 -24.62 -14.61 -6.66
N VAL A 364 -23.38 -14.40 -6.22
CA VAL A 364 -22.26 -14.10 -7.12
C VAL A 364 -21.35 -15.31 -7.15
N SER A 365 -21.03 -15.79 -8.34
CA SER A 365 -20.12 -16.91 -8.57
C SER A 365 -18.93 -16.50 -9.41
N ALA A 366 -17.80 -17.18 -9.18
CA ALA A 366 -16.55 -17.02 -9.90
C ALA A 366 -16.08 -18.39 -10.39
N CYS A 367 -15.72 -18.50 -11.67
CA CYS A 367 -15.27 -19.73 -12.29
C CYS A 367 -13.92 -19.51 -13.00
N ALA A 368 -13.02 -20.46 -12.87
CA ALA A 368 -11.77 -20.55 -13.64
C ALA A 368 -11.54 -22.00 -14.08
N GLU A 369 -10.82 -22.17 -15.17
CA GLU A 369 -10.54 -23.50 -15.70
C GLU A 369 -9.68 -24.31 -14.70
N GLY A 370 -10.05 -25.56 -14.48
CA GLY A 370 -9.34 -26.47 -13.59
C GLY A 370 -9.56 -26.25 -12.10
N MET A 371 -10.44 -25.32 -11.70
CA MET A 371 -10.73 -25.01 -10.30
C MET A 371 -12.20 -25.20 -9.96
N TYR A 372 -12.48 -25.61 -8.73
CA TYR A 372 -13.82 -25.54 -8.18
C TYR A 372 -14.31 -24.09 -8.09
N PRO A 373 -15.55 -23.79 -8.52
CA PRO A 373 -16.07 -22.43 -8.51
C PRO A 373 -16.26 -21.89 -7.09
N GLY A 374 -15.94 -20.62 -6.90
CA GLY A 374 -16.28 -19.86 -5.69
C GLY A 374 -17.68 -19.28 -5.77
N LYS A 375 -18.36 -19.18 -4.63
CA LYS A 375 -19.66 -18.53 -4.50
C LYS A 375 -19.72 -17.66 -3.24
N THR A 376 -20.43 -16.55 -3.36
CA THR A 376 -20.84 -15.73 -2.20
C THR A 376 -22.33 -15.41 -2.32
N VAL A 377 -22.98 -15.33 -1.18
CA VAL A 377 -24.42 -15.06 -1.08
C VAL A 377 -24.64 -13.74 -0.38
N LEU A 378 -25.34 -12.83 -1.05
CA LEU A 378 -25.79 -11.58 -0.47
C LEU A 378 -27.25 -11.74 0.00
N THR A 379 -27.51 -11.44 1.25
CA THR A 379 -28.86 -11.26 1.78
C THR A 379 -29.15 -9.76 1.79
N VAL A 380 -30.06 -9.36 0.91
CA VAL A 380 -30.49 -7.95 0.74
C VAL A 380 -31.72 -7.71 1.59
N GLU A 381 -31.61 -6.84 2.61
CA GLU A 381 -32.63 -6.56 3.64
C GLU A 381 -32.77 -5.09 3.99
#